data_1a74b683eb5da0c9785c37a67a9dd81e
#
_entry.id   1a74b683eb5da0c9785c37a67a9dd81e
#
_cell.length_a   1.000
_cell.length_b   1.000
_cell.length_c   1.000
_cell.angle_alpha   90.00
_cell.angle_beta   90.00
_cell.angle_gamma   90.00
#
_symmetry.space_group_name_H-M   'P 1'
#
loop_
_entity.id
_entity.type
_entity.pdbx_description
1 polymer ?
#
loop_
_entity_poly.entity_id
_entity_poly.type
_entity_poly.pdbx_seq_one_letter_code
_entity_poly.pdbx_strand_id
1 'polypeptide(L)'
;MPVEQVAEANARFYRAFETLDLPVMETVWAHGEHVRCVHPGWPLLVGWATVRASWGTILTHTGEIRFTLSDVRPSRHGELAWATYTEDILTEHRDRIAVTAVLATNLFERDGDRWRMIHHHASHILGPRAPAPDTMTA
;
A
#
# COMPACT_ATOMS: atom_id res chain seq x y z
N MET A 1 1.58 21.31 -4.68
CA MET A 1 0.62 20.51 -3.91
C MET A 1 1.18 20.15 -2.56
N PRO A 2 0.38 20.25 -1.49
CA PRO A 2 0.83 19.87 -0.17
C PRO A 2 1.06 18.36 -0.03
N VAL A 3 2.01 17.97 0.82
CA VAL A 3 2.26 16.55 1.08
C VAL A 3 1.08 15.85 1.76
N GLU A 4 0.18 16.61 2.38
CA GLU A 4 -1.06 16.05 2.95
C GLU A 4 -1.93 15.38 1.90
N GLN A 5 -1.88 15.86 0.65
CA GLN A 5 -2.62 15.22 -0.44
C GLN A 5 -2.02 13.87 -0.82
N VAL A 6 -0.71 13.70 -0.64
CA VAL A 6 -0.04 12.41 -0.83
C VAL A 6 -0.50 11.43 0.25
N ALA A 7 -0.54 11.87 1.50
CA ALA A 7 -1.03 11.05 2.59
C ALA A 7 -2.50 10.65 2.37
N GLU A 8 -3.33 11.56 1.84
CA GLU A 8 -4.73 11.27 1.52
C GLU A 8 -4.85 10.24 0.39
N ALA A 9 -4.02 10.35 -0.65
CA ALA A 9 -4.01 9.37 -1.73
C ALA A 9 -3.62 7.99 -1.19
N ASN A 10 -2.64 7.94 -0.30
CA ASN A 10 -2.22 6.70 0.35
C ASN A 10 -3.35 6.11 1.20
N ALA A 11 -4.08 6.95 1.93
CA ALA A 11 -5.20 6.51 2.75
C ALA A 11 -6.33 5.93 1.88
N ARG A 12 -6.58 6.49 0.70
CA ARG A 12 -7.59 5.95 -0.22
C ARG A 12 -7.26 4.54 -0.69
N PHE A 13 -5.97 4.24 -0.89
CA PHE A 13 -5.54 2.89 -1.22
C PHE A 13 -5.98 1.90 -0.14
N TYR A 14 -5.77 2.23 1.13
CA TYR A 14 -6.14 1.34 2.23
C TYR A 14 -7.65 1.25 2.44
N ARG A 15 -8.39 2.31 2.21
CA ARG A 15 -9.85 2.23 2.26
C ARG A 15 -10.39 1.28 1.18
N ALA A 16 -9.81 1.35 -0.03
CA ALA A 16 -10.18 0.42 -1.10
C ALA A 16 -9.87 -1.02 -0.73
N PHE A 17 -8.72 -1.24 -0.11
CA PHE A 17 -8.30 -2.58 0.32
C PHE A 17 -9.24 -3.11 1.41
N GLU A 18 -9.51 -2.32 2.45
CA GLU A 18 -10.35 -2.73 3.56
C GLU A 18 -11.81 -2.99 3.16
N THR A 19 -12.29 -2.28 2.15
CA THR A 19 -13.65 -2.50 1.64
C THR A 19 -13.73 -3.66 0.65
N LEU A 20 -12.59 -4.24 0.27
CA LEU A 20 -12.49 -5.36 -0.67
C LEU A 20 -13.19 -5.07 -2.00
N ASP A 21 -13.06 -3.85 -2.48
CA ASP A 21 -13.79 -3.33 -3.63
C ASP A 21 -12.83 -3.06 -4.79
N LEU A 22 -12.81 -3.96 -5.78
CA LEU A 22 -11.92 -3.81 -6.93
C LEU A 22 -12.19 -2.53 -7.74
N PRO A 23 -13.44 -2.16 -8.07
CA PRO A 23 -13.68 -0.89 -8.75
C PRO A 23 -13.10 0.32 -8.02
N VAL A 24 -13.18 0.37 -6.70
CA VAL A 24 -12.57 1.45 -5.92
C VAL A 24 -11.05 1.40 -6.00
N MET A 25 -10.46 0.20 -5.89
CA MET A 25 -9.02 0.03 -6.03
C MET A 25 -8.53 0.50 -7.42
N GLU A 26 -9.32 0.27 -8.47
CA GLU A 26 -8.98 0.74 -9.81
C GLU A 26 -8.86 2.26 -9.88
N THR A 27 -9.64 2.99 -9.08
CA THR A 27 -9.58 4.46 -9.09
C THR A 27 -8.32 5.01 -8.43
N VAL A 28 -7.65 4.21 -7.61
CA VAL A 28 -6.44 4.63 -6.90
C VAL A 28 -5.22 4.61 -7.82
N TRP A 29 -5.17 3.68 -8.76
CA TRP A 29 -4.01 3.40 -9.59
C TRP A 29 -4.02 4.16 -10.91
N ALA A 30 -2.83 4.45 -11.44
CA ALA A 30 -2.66 4.77 -12.85
C ALA A 30 -2.81 3.48 -13.66
N HIS A 31 -3.34 3.58 -14.88
CA HIS A 31 -3.66 2.42 -15.71
C HIS A 31 -2.70 2.28 -16.89
N GLY A 32 -1.38 2.32 -16.62
CA GLY A 32 -0.37 2.24 -17.65
C GLY A 32 0.55 1.03 -17.49
N GLU A 33 1.35 0.79 -18.51
CA GLU A 33 2.36 -0.28 -18.46
C GLU A 33 3.50 0.05 -17.49
N HIS A 34 3.60 1.30 -17.06
CA HIS A 34 4.66 1.74 -16.15
C HIS A 34 4.38 1.43 -14.68
N VAL A 35 3.18 0.96 -14.33
CA VAL A 35 2.89 0.63 -12.93
C VAL A 35 3.57 -0.68 -12.53
N ARG A 36 3.92 -0.76 -11.25
CA ARG A 36 4.60 -1.92 -10.66
C ARG A 36 3.97 -2.24 -9.32
N CYS A 37 3.94 -3.52 -8.97
CA CYS A 37 3.41 -3.94 -7.69
C CYS A 37 4.16 -5.17 -7.19
N VAL A 38 4.53 -5.13 -5.91
CA VAL A 38 5.07 -6.29 -5.20
C VAL A 38 4.25 -6.44 -3.92
N HIS A 39 3.37 -7.42 -3.90
CA HIS A 39 2.66 -7.79 -2.67
C HIS A 39 3.62 -8.53 -1.74
N PRO A 40 3.39 -8.50 -0.42
CA PRO A 40 4.29 -9.22 0.50
C PRO A 40 4.45 -10.69 0.10
N GLY A 41 5.68 -11.08 -0.19
CA GLY A 41 6.00 -12.45 -0.59
C GLY A 41 5.76 -12.78 -2.07
N TRP A 42 5.31 -11.83 -2.86
CA TRP A 42 5.05 -12.02 -4.29
C TRP A 42 6.24 -11.59 -5.15
N PRO A 43 6.34 -12.10 -6.38
CA PRO A 43 7.27 -11.55 -7.37
C PRO A 43 6.79 -10.18 -7.87
N LEU A 44 7.66 -9.50 -8.64
CA LEU A 44 7.33 -8.23 -9.26
C LEU A 44 6.25 -8.40 -10.32
N LEU A 45 5.20 -7.61 -10.23
CA LEU A 45 4.13 -7.53 -11.21
C LEU A 45 4.29 -6.25 -12.02
N VAL A 46 4.18 -6.34 -13.34
CA VAL A 46 4.46 -5.25 -14.27
C VAL A 46 3.23 -4.96 -15.12
N GLY A 47 2.82 -3.69 -15.16
CA GLY A 47 1.72 -3.22 -15.99
C GLY A 47 0.36 -3.36 -15.32
N TRP A 48 -0.55 -2.45 -15.70
CA TRP A 48 -1.86 -2.38 -15.03
C TRP A 48 -2.68 -3.66 -15.18
N ALA A 49 -2.68 -4.30 -16.36
CA ALA A 49 -3.48 -5.51 -16.55
C ALA A 49 -3.08 -6.60 -15.56
N THR A 50 -1.79 -6.80 -15.35
CA THR A 50 -1.27 -7.80 -14.41
C THR A 50 -1.53 -7.39 -12.96
N VAL A 51 -1.29 -6.11 -12.64
CA VAL A 51 -1.52 -5.59 -11.29
C VAL A 51 -3.00 -5.67 -10.93
N ARG A 52 -3.89 -5.28 -11.86
CA ARG A 52 -5.33 -5.36 -11.64
C ARG A 52 -5.78 -6.80 -11.38
N ALA A 53 -5.28 -7.75 -12.16
CA ALA A 53 -5.63 -9.16 -11.98
C ALA A 53 -5.21 -9.66 -10.59
N SER A 54 -4.03 -9.24 -10.11
CA SER A 54 -3.58 -9.60 -8.76
C SER A 54 -4.50 -9.05 -7.68
N TRP A 55 -4.97 -7.81 -7.83
CA TRP A 55 -5.91 -7.22 -6.88
C TRP A 55 -7.24 -7.97 -6.90
N GLY A 56 -7.73 -8.36 -8.07
CA GLY A 56 -8.93 -9.16 -8.18
C GLY A 56 -8.83 -10.46 -7.39
N THR A 57 -7.70 -11.14 -7.51
CA THR A 57 -7.46 -12.38 -6.76
C THR A 57 -7.39 -12.12 -5.26
N ILE A 58 -6.62 -11.11 -4.83
CA ILE A 58 -6.45 -10.81 -3.41
C ILE A 58 -7.78 -10.42 -2.78
N LEU A 59 -8.52 -9.48 -3.40
CA LEU A 59 -9.76 -8.98 -2.82
C LEU A 59 -10.86 -10.05 -2.77
N THR A 60 -10.85 -10.97 -3.72
CA THR A 60 -11.82 -12.08 -3.74
C THR A 60 -11.54 -13.10 -2.63
N HIS A 61 -10.27 -13.34 -2.33
CA HIS A 61 -9.86 -14.38 -1.38
C HIS A 61 -9.55 -13.85 0.02
N THR A 62 -9.68 -12.55 0.23
CA THR A 62 -9.43 -11.94 1.54
C THR A 62 -10.75 -11.83 2.29
N GLY A 63 -10.76 -12.27 3.52
CA GLY A 63 -11.85 -12.05 4.43
C GLY A 63 -11.76 -10.64 5.05
N GLU A 64 -12.19 -10.49 6.29
CA GLU A 64 -12.09 -9.20 6.96
C GLU A 64 -10.62 -8.84 7.16
N ILE A 65 -10.25 -7.62 6.79
CA ILE A 65 -8.88 -7.12 6.89
C ILE A 65 -8.91 -5.67 7.39
N ARG A 66 -7.98 -5.36 8.28
CA ARG A 66 -7.82 -4.03 8.85
C ARG A 66 -6.35 -3.66 8.82
N PHE A 67 -6.07 -2.40 8.55
CA PHE A 67 -4.71 -1.88 8.51
C PHE A 67 -4.54 -0.77 9.54
N THR A 68 -3.42 -0.82 10.25
CA THR A 68 -2.96 0.29 11.08
C THR A 68 -1.63 0.75 10.51
N LEU A 69 -1.56 2.00 10.10
CA LEU A 69 -0.35 2.59 9.53
C LEU A 69 0.37 3.39 10.60
N SER A 70 1.69 3.22 10.66
CA SER A 70 2.53 3.98 11.59
C SER A 70 3.75 4.50 10.88
N ASP A 71 4.31 5.59 11.39
CA ASP A 71 5.50 6.24 10.87
C ASP A 71 5.35 6.59 9.38
N VAL A 72 4.19 7.12 9.02
CA VAL A 72 3.90 7.50 7.63
C VAL A 72 4.71 8.74 7.27
N ARG A 73 5.55 8.61 6.25
CA ARG A 73 6.43 9.67 5.78
C ARG A 73 6.15 10.00 4.31
N PRO A 74 5.30 11.00 4.05
CA PRO A 74 5.04 11.43 2.69
C PRO A 74 6.13 12.37 2.21
N SER A 75 6.45 12.28 0.93
CA SER A 75 7.43 13.16 0.29
C SER A 75 6.95 13.49 -1.12
N ARG A 76 7.44 14.59 -1.65
CA ARG A 76 7.12 15.00 -3.00
C ARG A 76 8.36 15.55 -3.70
N HIS A 77 8.52 15.22 -4.97
CA HIS A 77 9.56 15.78 -5.82
C HIS A 77 8.98 15.98 -7.23
N GLY A 78 8.58 17.23 -7.54
CA GLY A 78 7.96 17.54 -8.81
C GLY A 78 6.62 16.83 -9.00
N GLU A 79 6.49 16.09 -10.08
CA GLU A 79 5.27 15.35 -10.42
C GLU A 79 5.24 13.94 -9.81
N LEU A 80 6.22 13.63 -8.96
CA LEU A 80 6.28 12.36 -8.25
C LEU A 80 6.14 12.58 -6.76
N ALA A 81 5.54 11.60 -6.09
CA ALA A 81 5.41 11.60 -4.66
C ALA A 81 5.53 10.17 -4.14
N TRP A 82 5.88 10.03 -2.88
CA TRP A 82 5.94 8.69 -2.27
C TRP A 82 5.64 8.78 -0.80
N ALA A 83 5.25 7.65 -0.24
CA ALA A 83 5.06 7.48 1.18
C ALA A 83 5.72 6.17 1.61
N THR A 84 6.47 6.22 2.70
CA THR A 84 6.99 5.03 3.36
C THR A 84 6.36 4.92 4.74
N TYR A 85 6.11 3.70 5.18
CA TYR A 85 5.44 3.48 6.46
C TYR A 85 5.49 2.02 6.84
N THR A 86 5.17 1.75 8.11
CA THR A 86 4.92 0.39 8.58
C THR A 86 3.42 0.16 8.62
N GLU A 87 2.98 -0.98 8.11
CA GLU A 87 1.58 -1.36 8.23
C GLU A 87 1.46 -2.61 9.10
N ASP A 88 0.56 -2.56 10.05
CA ASP A 88 0.14 -3.72 10.81
C ASP A 88 -1.17 -4.21 10.21
N ILE A 89 -1.15 -5.45 9.73
CA ILE A 89 -2.29 -6.05 9.07
C ILE A 89 -2.98 -6.98 10.06
N LEU A 90 -4.22 -6.67 10.38
CA LEU A 90 -5.07 -7.54 11.19
C LEU A 90 -6.00 -8.29 10.24
N THR A 91 -5.89 -9.62 10.24
CA THR A 91 -6.80 -10.48 9.49
C THR A 91 -7.54 -11.40 10.44
N GLU A 92 -8.81 -11.62 10.15
CA GLU A 92 -9.64 -12.55 10.89
C GLU A 92 -10.16 -13.62 9.92
N HIS A 93 -9.93 -14.87 10.26
CA HIS A 93 -10.36 -15.99 9.45
C HIS A 93 -10.65 -17.18 10.36
N ARG A 94 -11.89 -17.69 10.36
CA ARG A 94 -12.32 -18.86 11.11
C ARG A 94 -11.95 -18.79 12.58
N ASP A 95 -12.31 -17.70 13.26
CA ASP A 95 -12.05 -17.48 14.69
C ASP A 95 -10.56 -17.30 15.02
N ARG A 96 -9.72 -17.16 14.00
CA ARG A 96 -8.30 -16.86 14.18
C ARG A 96 -8.02 -15.42 13.83
N ILE A 97 -7.24 -14.76 14.69
CA ILE A 97 -6.76 -13.41 14.45
C ILE A 97 -5.27 -13.49 14.24
N ALA A 98 -4.79 -12.94 13.14
CA ALA A 98 -3.36 -12.85 12.85
C ALA A 98 -2.98 -11.38 12.66
N VAL A 99 -1.83 -11.00 13.21
CA VAL A 99 -1.24 -9.68 13.01
C VAL A 99 0.10 -9.84 12.30
N THR A 100 0.25 -9.16 11.18
CA THR A 100 1.47 -9.22 10.37
C THR A 100 2.01 -7.80 10.20
N ALA A 101 3.31 -7.62 10.44
CA ALA A 101 3.97 -6.35 10.25
C ALA A 101 4.64 -6.31 8.88
N VAL A 102 4.45 -5.20 8.17
CA VAL A 102 4.92 -5.02 6.80
C VAL A 102 5.51 -3.63 6.66
N LEU A 103 6.64 -3.54 5.96
CA LEU A 103 7.20 -2.27 5.55
C LEU A 103 6.77 -2.00 4.11
N ALA A 104 6.24 -0.82 3.85
CA ALA A 104 5.69 -0.51 2.54
C ALA A 104 6.19 0.82 2.00
N THR A 105 6.30 0.88 0.68
CA THR A 105 6.60 2.10 -0.07
C THR A 105 5.59 2.21 -1.21
N ASN A 106 4.91 3.34 -1.29
CA ASN A 106 4.00 3.63 -2.39
C ASN A 106 4.48 4.86 -3.12
N LEU A 107 4.54 4.78 -4.45
CA LEU A 107 4.86 5.90 -5.31
C LEU A 107 3.61 6.32 -6.08
N PHE A 108 3.51 7.64 -6.29
CA PHE A 108 2.39 8.25 -7.00
C PHE A 108 2.92 9.19 -8.05
N GLU A 109 2.19 9.28 -9.17
CA GLU A 109 2.40 10.34 -10.14
C GLU A 109 1.22 11.28 -10.14
N ARG A 110 1.48 12.53 -10.50
CA ARG A 110 0.44 13.52 -10.59
C ARG A 110 -0.34 13.37 -11.89
N ASP A 111 -1.66 13.38 -11.76
CA ASP A 111 -2.60 13.33 -12.89
C ASP A 111 -3.60 14.46 -12.66
N GLY A 112 -3.36 15.61 -13.28
CA GLY A 112 -4.16 16.81 -13.05
C GLY A 112 -4.01 17.29 -11.60
N ASP A 113 -5.11 17.29 -10.86
CA ASP A 113 -5.14 17.67 -9.45
C ASP A 113 -5.11 16.47 -8.49
N ARG A 114 -4.82 15.29 -9.02
CA ARG A 114 -4.85 14.04 -8.25
C ARG A 114 -3.50 13.35 -8.29
N TRP A 115 -3.25 12.52 -7.28
CA TRP A 115 -2.13 11.61 -7.23
C TRP A 115 -2.63 10.19 -7.50
N ARG A 116 -2.02 9.52 -8.50
CA ARG A 116 -2.36 8.14 -8.84
C ARG A 116 -1.18 7.25 -8.52
N MET A 117 -1.46 6.09 -7.92
CA MET A 117 -0.43 5.14 -7.55
C MET A 117 0.22 4.52 -8.79
N ILE A 118 1.54 4.50 -8.83
CA ILE A 118 2.30 3.87 -9.89
C ILE A 118 3.17 2.74 -9.39
N HIS A 119 3.35 2.62 -8.08
CA HIS A 119 4.18 1.58 -7.51
C HIS A 119 3.72 1.30 -6.08
N HIS A 120 3.54 0.02 -5.79
CA HIS A 120 3.30 -0.47 -4.44
C HIS A 120 4.29 -1.58 -4.17
N HIS A 121 5.08 -1.46 -3.13
CA HIS A 121 6.02 -2.50 -2.73
C HIS A 121 5.92 -2.69 -1.23
N ALA A 122 5.54 -3.89 -0.83
CA ALA A 122 5.40 -4.25 0.56
C ALA A 122 6.18 -5.52 0.84
N SER A 123 6.84 -5.56 2.00
CA SER A 123 7.61 -6.71 2.41
C SER A 123 7.39 -6.99 3.89
N HIS A 124 7.37 -8.28 4.25
CA HIS A 124 7.23 -8.68 5.65
C HIS A 124 8.42 -8.22 6.46
N ILE A 125 8.15 -7.73 7.66
CA ILE A 125 9.20 -7.51 8.66
C ILE A 125 9.38 -8.84 9.38
N LEU A 126 10.53 -9.45 9.17
CA LEU A 126 10.85 -10.75 9.76
C LEU A 126 11.57 -10.58 11.09
N GLY A 127 11.28 -11.47 12.03
CA GLY A 127 11.89 -11.43 13.35
C GLY A 127 11.21 -10.39 14.26
N PRO A 128 11.84 -10.07 15.40
CA PRO A 128 11.29 -9.09 16.33
C PRO A 128 11.13 -7.73 15.67
N ARG A 129 10.01 -7.05 15.98
CA ARG A 129 9.77 -5.71 15.49
C ARG A 129 10.81 -4.75 16.08
N ALA A 130 11.32 -3.83 15.24
CA ALA A 130 12.27 -2.84 15.69
C ALA A 130 11.64 -1.95 16.78
N PRO A 131 12.44 -1.49 17.77
CA PRO A 131 11.94 -0.54 18.76
C PRO A 131 11.62 0.80 18.11
N ALA A 132 10.99 1.69 18.89
CA ALA A 132 10.65 3.02 18.40
C ALA A 132 11.91 3.75 17.89
N PRO A 133 11.77 4.61 16.86
CA PRO A 133 12.93 5.25 16.22
C PRO A 133 13.86 6.00 17.17
N ASP A 134 13.34 6.59 18.22
CA ASP A 134 14.12 7.33 19.21
C ASP A 134 14.99 6.42 20.09
N THR A 135 14.72 5.12 20.10
CA THR A 135 15.52 4.16 20.85
C THR A 135 16.46 3.36 19.95
N MET A 136 16.37 3.55 18.64
CA MET A 136 17.26 2.93 17.69
C MET A 136 18.56 3.70 17.57
N THR A 137 19.66 3.03 17.83
CA THR A 137 20.97 3.57 17.47
C THR A 137 21.32 3.04 16.10
N ALA A 138 21.44 3.97 15.20
CA ALA A 138 21.79 3.59 13.83
C ALA A 138 23.17 2.98 13.75
#